data_c3c5d5c2b6dde724b37fec34fdecda3d
#
_entry.id   c3c5d5c2b6dde724b37fec34fdecda3d
#
_cell.length_a   1.000
_cell.length_b   1.000
_cell.length_c   1.000
_cell.angle_alpha   90.00
_cell.angle_beta   90.00
_cell.angle_gamma   90.00
#
_symmetry.space_group_name_H-M   'P 1'
#
loop_
_entity.id
_entity.type
_entity.pdbx_description
1 polymer ?
#
loop_
_entity_poly.entity_id
_entity_poly.type
_entity_poly.pdbx_seq_one_letter_code
_entity_poly.pdbx_strand_id
1 'polypeptide(L)'
;SSNLELTNMMISLGPEGGKRLWLGAHYDSRPVCDKEVDPVLAAKPLVGANDGASGVAVLLHLVELLHSAELEYGVDIILFDGEDYGHSGDISGFCLGSRYLARTWNKFGSPLVGYEPIGLILLDMVGEHNLRIPMEYHSISRAPGFTRLVFQRANQLALGAFVPVVGKPVYD
;
A
#
# COMPACT_ATOMS: atom_id res chain seq x y z
N SER A 1 -25.08 0.74 17.16
CA SER A 1 -23.89 1.00 16.37
C SER A 1 -22.80 0.07 16.85
N SER A 2 -22.44 -0.93 16.04
CA SER A 2 -21.27 -1.75 16.28
C SER A 2 -20.02 -0.88 16.00
N ASN A 3 -19.13 -0.73 16.98
CA ASN A 3 -17.83 -0.12 16.73
C ASN A 3 -17.01 -1.13 15.90
N LEU A 4 -16.52 -0.68 14.74
CA LEU A 4 -15.55 -1.42 13.95
C LEU A 4 -14.16 -1.12 14.52
N GLU A 5 -13.43 -2.15 14.90
CA GLU A 5 -12.02 -2.06 15.29
C GLU A 5 -11.16 -2.43 14.09
N LEU A 6 -10.25 -1.54 13.71
CA LEU A 6 -9.31 -1.73 12.60
C LEU A 6 -7.89 -1.75 13.15
N THR A 7 -7.04 -2.60 12.59
CA THR A 7 -5.67 -2.80 13.06
C THR A 7 -4.67 -2.73 11.91
N ASN A 8 -3.90 -1.66 11.80
CA ASN A 8 -2.72 -1.68 10.94
C ASN A 8 -1.61 -2.52 11.58
N MET A 9 -0.92 -3.31 10.78
CA MET A 9 0.24 -4.10 11.21
C MET A 9 1.52 -3.50 10.63
N MET A 10 2.62 -3.54 11.39
CA MET A 10 3.92 -3.05 10.92
C MET A 10 5.03 -4.00 11.33
N ILE A 11 5.94 -4.25 10.38
CA ILE A 11 7.19 -4.97 10.60
C ILE A 11 8.33 -3.99 10.28
N SER A 12 9.20 -3.73 11.25
CA SER A 12 10.36 -2.84 11.09
C SER A 12 11.63 -3.64 10.93
N LEU A 13 12.42 -3.32 9.91
CA LEU A 13 13.68 -3.96 9.56
C LEU A 13 14.81 -2.92 9.50
N GLY A 14 16.04 -3.38 9.75
CA GLY A 14 17.23 -2.53 9.71
C GLY A 14 17.37 -1.62 10.94
N PRO A 15 18.15 -0.52 10.84
CA PRO A 15 18.43 0.38 11.96
C PRO A 15 17.15 0.98 12.57
N GLU A 16 17.14 1.13 13.90
CA GLU A 16 16.04 1.80 14.61
C GLU A 16 16.12 3.33 14.41
N GLY A 17 14.95 3.95 14.26
CA GLY A 17 14.84 5.40 14.07
C GLY A 17 15.36 5.92 12.73
N GLY A 18 15.55 7.23 12.61
CA GLY A 18 16.12 7.90 11.45
C GLY A 18 15.36 7.68 10.16
N LYS A 19 16.09 7.70 9.04
CA LYS A 19 15.52 7.55 7.70
C LYS A 19 14.97 6.16 7.46
N ARG A 20 13.73 6.09 6.98
CA ARG A 20 13.03 4.84 6.74
C ARG A 20 12.25 4.88 5.43
N LEU A 21 12.34 3.79 4.67
CA LEU A 21 11.47 3.58 3.51
C LEU A 21 10.24 2.80 3.97
N TRP A 22 9.07 3.30 3.65
CA TRP A 22 7.81 2.60 3.92
C TRP A 22 7.34 1.85 2.67
N LEU A 23 6.99 0.59 2.85
CA LEU A 23 6.38 -0.25 1.82
C LEU A 23 5.03 -0.71 2.38
N GLY A 24 3.97 -0.48 1.62
CA GLY A 24 2.61 -0.72 2.11
C GLY A 24 1.77 -1.56 1.17
N ALA A 25 0.79 -2.27 1.72
CA ALA A 25 -0.33 -2.89 1.03
C ALA A 25 -1.52 -2.94 1.99
N HIS A 26 -2.75 -2.96 1.49
CA HIS A 26 -3.88 -3.31 2.33
C HIS A 26 -4.03 -4.83 2.43
N TYR A 27 -4.59 -5.32 3.54
CA TYR A 27 -4.77 -6.76 3.76
C TYR A 27 -6.23 -7.16 3.95
N ASP A 28 -7.12 -6.19 4.10
CA ASP A 28 -8.56 -6.42 4.09
C ASP A 28 -9.06 -6.67 2.67
N SER A 29 -10.28 -7.12 2.56
CA SER A 29 -10.98 -7.30 1.30
C SER A 29 -12.39 -6.74 1.39
N ARG A 30 -12.95 -6.38 0.24
CA ARG A 30 -14.25 -5.75 0.14
C ARG A 30 -15.35 -6.66 0.71
N PRO A 31 -16.14 -6.18 1.67
CA PRO A 31 -17.13 -7.00 2.36
C PRO A 31 -18.29 -7.42 1.48
N VAL A 32 -18.53 -6.72 0.37
CA VAL A 32 -19.60 -7.00 -0.59
C VAL A 32 -19.15 -6.67 -2.01
N CYS A 33 -19.61 -7.45 -2.99
CA CYS A 33 -19.35 -7.20 -4.42
C CYS A 33 -20.34 -6.15 -4.97
N ASP A 34 -20.41 -4.98 -4.41
CA ASP A 34 -21.43 -3.96 -4.67
C ASP A 34 -21.47 -3.39 -6.12
N LYS A 35 -20.50 -3.78 -6.96
CA LYS A 35 -20.50 -3.49 -8.41
C LYS A 35 -21.00 -4.67 -9.26
N GLU A 36 -21.32 -5.80 -8.64
CA GLU A 36 -21.86 -6.97 -9.34
C GLU A 36 -23.33 -6.74 -9.70
N VAL A 37 -23.74 -7.22 -10.88
CA VAL A 37 -25.11 -7.06 -11.39
C VAL A 37 -26.07 -8.09 -10.77
N ASP A 38 -25.60 -9.31 -10.54
CA ASP A 38 -26.36 -10.36 -9.87
C ASP A 38 -26.48 -10.04 -8.37
N PRO A 39 -27.69 -9.84 -7.84
CA PRO A 39 -27.88 -9.45 -6.44
C PRO A 39 -27.44 -10.54 -5.44
N VAL A 40 -27.40 -11.81 -5.83
CA VAL A 40 -26.89 -12.89 -4.98
C VAL A 40 -25.38 -12.85 -4.89
N LEU A 41 -24.69 -12.52 -5.98
CA LEU A 41 -23.24 -12.33 -6.01
C LEU A 41 -22.86 -11.00 -5.38
N ALA A 42 -23.63 -9.94 -5.60
CA ALA A 42 -23.42 -8.62 -5.02
C ALA A 42 -23.38 -8.63 -3.47
N ALA A 43 -24.13 -9.54 -2.85
CA ALA A 43 -24.17 -9.69 -1.40
C ALA A 43 -22.99 -10.51 -0.82
N LYS A 44 -22.10 -11.05 -1.66
CA LYS A 44 -20.97 -11.86 -1.21
C LYS A 44 -19.73 -10.99 -1.03
N PRO A 45 -18.82 -11.35 -0.09
CA PRO A 45 -17.52 -10.70 0.01
C PRO A 45 -16.64 -11.03 -1.19
N LEU A 46 -15.76 -10.10 -1.56
CA LEU A 46 -14.67 -10.34 -2.50
C LEU A 46 -13.61 -11.23 -1.85
N VAL A 47 -13.00 -12.12 -2.66
CA VAL A 47 -11.88 -12.95 -2.19
C VAL A 47 -10.60 -12.14 -2.03
N GLY A 48 -10.44 -11.06 -2.81
CA GLY A 48 -9.30 -10.15 -2.69
C GLY A 48 -7.95 -10.74 -3.12
N ALA A 49 -7.93 -11.74 -4.01
CA ALA A 49 -6.68 -12.42 -4.38
C ALA A 49 -5.66 -11.52 -5.09
N ASN A 50 -6.12 -10.58 -5.90
CA ASN A 50 -5.27 -9.54 -6.51
C ASN A 50 -5.36 -8.24 -5.71
N ASP A 51 -6.57 -7.87 -5.34
CA ASP A 51 -6.94 -6.69 -4.57
C ASP A 51 -6.71 -6.97 -3.07
N GLY A 52 -5.63 -6.41 -2.58
CA GLY A 52 -4.98 -6.59 -1.28
C GLY A 52 -3.97 -7.73 -1.24
N ALA A 53 -4.37 -8.98 -1.47
CA ALA A 53 -3.51 -10.14 -1.19
C ALA A 53 -2.24 -10.19 -2.06
N SER A 54 -2.25 -9.71 -3.30
CA SER A 54 -1.07 -9.71 -4.16
C SER A 54 0.03 -8.78 -3.62
N GLY A 55 -0.32 -7.60 -3.15
CA GLY A 55 0.62 -6.67 -2.51
C GLY A 55 1.18 -7.25 -1.21
N VAL A 56 0.32 -7.82 -0.36
CA VAL A 56 0.73 -8.49 0.88
C VAL A 56 1.72 -9.62 0.61
N ALA A 57 1.46 -10.47 -0.38
CA ALA A 57 2.34 -11.58 -0.73
C ALA A 57 3.75 -11.10 -1.13
N VAL A 58 3.84 -10.04 -1.94
CA VAL A 58 5.13 -9.42 -2.29
C VAL A 58 5.84 -8.88 -1.06
N LEU A 59 5.12 -8.17 -0.18
CA LEU A 59 5.71 -7.58 1.02
C LEU A 59 6.22 -8.64 2.00
N LEU A 60 5.47 -9.73 2.21
CA LEU A 60 5.92 -10.84 3.07
C LEU A 60 7.18 -11.51 2.53
N HIS A 61 7.27 -11.72 1.20
CA HIS A 61 8.49 -12.23 0.59
C HIS A 61 9.67 -11.26 0.73
N LEU A 62 9.42 -9.95 0.64
CA LEU A 62 10.46 -8.94 0.90
C LEU A 62 10.96 -8.97 2.35
N VAL A 63 10.10 -9.24 3.34
CA VAL A 63 10.53 -9.42 4.74
C VAL A 63 11.57 -10.54 4.84
N GLU A 64 11.34 -11.69 4.20
CA GLU A 64 12.29 -12.81 4.20
C GLU A 64 13.64 -12.40 3.60
N LEU A 65 13.63 -11.70 2.46
CA LEU A 65 14.84 -11.26 1.79
C LEU A 65 15.61 -10.19 2.58
N LEU A 66 14.88 -9.23 3.17
CA LEU A 66 15.48 -8.09 3.86
C LEU A 66 15.93 -8.42 5.29
N HIS A 67 15.34 -9.45 5.92
CA HIS A 67 15.68 -9.86 7.29
C HIS A 67 17.17 -10.18 7.47
N SER A 68 17.81 -10.74 6.46
CA SER A 68 19.22 -11.13 6.48
C SER A 68 20.14 -10.13 5.77
N ALA A 69 19.58 -9.04 5.25
CA ALA A 69 20.35 -8.03 4.52
C ALA A 69 20.92 -6.95 5.45
N GLU A 70 22.12 -6.47 5.16
CA GLU A 70 22.63 -5.24 5.77
C GLU A 70 21.94 -4.04 5.13
N LEU A 71 21.10 -3.35 5.91
CA LEU A 71 20.31 -2.21 5.46
C LEU A 71 20.96 -0.90 5.94
N GLU A 72 21.22 0.02 5.01
CA GLU A 72 21.71 1.37 5.32
C GLU A 72 20.61 2.23 5.95
N TYR A 73 19.35 2.01 5.57
CA TYR A 73 18.18 2.70 6.10
C TYR A 73 17.19 1.68 6.67
N GLY A 74 16.34 2.13 7.59
CA GLY A 74 15.22 1.31 8.03
C GLY A 74 14.21 1.09 6.91
N VAL A 75 13.61 -0.10 6.90
CA VAL A 75 12.49 -0.44 6.02
C VAL A 75 11.32 -0.89 6.90
N ASP A 76 10.17 -0.25 6.73
CA ASP A 76 8.94 -0.64 7.42
C ASP A 76 7.96 -1.21 6.41
N ILE A 77 7.52 -2.42 6.66
CA ILE A 77 6.42 -3.07 5.93
C ILE A 77 5.14 -2.75 6.68
N ILE A 78 4.19 -2.10 6.04
CA ILE A 78 2.94 -1.66 6.65
C ILE A 78 1.78 -2.34 5.94
N LEU A 79 0.99 -3.11 6.69
CA LEU A 79 -0.24 -3.72 6.21
C LEU A 79 -1.41 -2.89 6.75
N PHE A 80 -2.14 -2.28 5.83
CA PHE A 80 -3.27 -1.40 6.15
C PHE A 80 -4.57 -2.17 6.26
N ASP A 81 -5.39 -1.81 7.24
CA ASP A 81 -6.73 -2.33 7.43
C ASP A 81 -7.78 -1.33 6.98
N GLY A 82 -8.94 -1.84 6.54
CA GLY A 82 -10.08 -1.02 6.16
C GLY A 82 -9.79 -0.09 4.98
N GLU A 83 -8.99 -0.54 4.03
CA GLU A 83 -8.82 0.17 2.77
C GLU A 83 -10.11 0.06 1.97
N ASP A 84 -10.64 -1.15 1.80
CA ASP A 84 -11.76 -1.48 0.92
C ASP A 84 -13.09 -1.70 1.68
N TYR A 85 -13.24 -1.13 2.87
CA TYR A 85 -14.45 -1.26 3.70
C TYR A 85 -15.62 -0.40 3.21
N GLY A 86 -15.36 0.56 2.33
CA GLY A 86 -16.35 1.50 1.80
C GLY A 86 -17.38 0.86 0.87
N HIS A 87 -18.38 1.64 0.51
CA HIS A 87 -19.39 1.28 -0.48
C HIS A 87 -19.29 2.21 -1.70
N SER A 88 -19.69 1.71 -2.84
CA SER A 88 -19.72 2.49 -4.08
C SER A 88 -20.53 3.79 -3.88
N GLY A 89 -19.89 4.94 -4.10
CA GLY A 89 -20.47 6.26 -3.90
C GLY A 89 -20.20 6.90 -2.52
N ASP A 90 -19.65 6.16 -1.57
CA ASP A 90 -19.20 6.71 -0.28
C ASP A 90 -17.69 6.52 -0.08
N ILE A 91 -16.94 7.56 -0.43
CA ILE A 91 -15.47 7.55 -0.28
C ILE A 91 -15.00 7.64 1.19
N SER A 92 -15.89 7.93 2.13
CA SER A 92 -15.51 8.10 3.53
C SER A 92 -15.14 6.78 4.22
N GLY A 93 -15.68 5.67 3.71
CA GLY A 93 -15.45 4.32 4.22
C GLY A 93 -14.17 3.65 3.70
N PHE A 94 -13.43 4.29 2.76
CA PHE A 94 -12.19 3.76 2.20
C PHE A 94 -10.93 4.28 2.87
N CYS A 95 -9.83 3.56 2.76
CA CYS A 95 -8.49 3.94 3.21
C CYS A 95 -8.43 4.32 4.70
N LEU A 96 -9.22 3.66 5.56
CA LEU A 96 -9.38 4.06 6.97
C LEU A 96 -8.07 3.92 7.73
N GLY A 97 -7.36 2.81 7.57
CA GLY A 97 -6.10 2.54 8.26
C GLY A 97 -4.96 3.44 7.81
N SER A 98 -4.79 3.66 6.50
CA SER A 98 -3.75 4.54 5.98
C SER A 98 -4.00 6.00 6.35
N ARG A 99 -5.26 6.45 6.33
CA ARG A 99 -5.66 7.79 6.80
C ARG A 99 -5.41 7.99 8.28
N TYR A 100 -5.61 6.94 9.10
CA TYR A 100 -5.27 6.97 10.52
C TYR A 100 -3.75 7.12 10.70
N LEU A 101 -2.94 6.28 10.05
CA LEU A 101 -1.49 6.37 10.11
C LEU A 101 -1.00 7.75 9.68
N ALA A 102 -1.47 8.27 8.56
CA ALA A 102 -1.08 9.60 8.06
C ALA A 102 -1.34 10.74 9.06
N ARG A 103 -2.33 10.60 9.93
CA ARG A 103 -2.68 11.60 10.94
C ARG A 103 -1.94 11.44 12.27
N THR A 104 -1.37 10.28 12.53
CA THR A 104 -0.90 9.90 13.88
C THR A 104 0.56 9.52 13.97
N TRP A 105 1.23 9.15 12.86
CA TRP A 105 2.58 8.58 12.90
C TRP A 105 3.61 9.43 13.64
N ASN A 106 3.55 10.75 13.54
CA ASN A 106 4.49 11.68 14.15
C ASN A 106 3.96 12.39 15.40
N LYS A 107 2.81 11.97 15.93
CA LYS A 107 2.24 12.58 17.14
C LYS A 107 2.86 12.00 18.39
N PHE A 108 2.90 12.82 19.45
CA PHE A 108 3.33 12.39 20.78
C PHE A 108 2.57 11.11 21.21
N GLY A 109 3.31 10.11 21.67
CA GLY A 109 2.77 8.79 22.02
C GLY A 109 2.62 7.80 20.85
N SER A 110 2.91 8.21 19.63
CA SER A 110 3.03 7.26 18.51
C SER A 110 4.31 6.40 18.70
N PRO A 111 4.25 5.09 18.43
CA PRO A 111 5.45 4.25 18.41
C PRO A 111 6.43 4.62 17.29
N LEU A 112 6.02 5.48 16.36
CA LEU A 112 6.83 5.92 15.21
C LEU A 112 7.45 7.30 15.40
N VAL A 113 7.37 7.88 16.60
CA VAL A 113 8.06 9.13 16.93
C VAL A 113 9.58 8.95 16.75
N GLY A 114 10.19 9.85 15.98
CA GLY A 114 11.62 9.77 15.65
C GLY A 114 11.93 9.03 14.35
N TYR A 115 10.93 8.44 13.69
CA TYR A 115 11.09 7.90 12.34
C TYR A 115 11.02 9.04 11.32
N GLU A 116 11.87 8.97 10.29
CA GLU A 116 11.91 9.93 9.19
C GLU A 116 11.56 9.22 7.87
N PRO A 117 10.25 9.05 7.55
CA PRO A 117 9.87 8.40 6.30
C PRO A 117 10.38 9.17 5.10
N ILE A 118 11.22 8.55 4.28
CA ILE A 118 11.73 9.15 3.04
C ILE A 118 10.77 8.97 1.86
N GLY A 119 9.82 8.07 1.97
CA GLY A 119 8.76 7.82 1.00
C GLY A 119 7.95 6.58 1.37
N LEU A 120 6.78 6.46 0.78
CA LEU A 120 5.94 5.27 0.81
C LEU A 120 5.76 4.74 -0.60
N ILE A 121 5.97 3.44 -0.80
CA ILE A 121 5.58 2.70 -2.00
C ILE A 121 4.43 1.79 -1.60
N LEU A 122 3.25 2.06 -2.14
CA LEU A 122 2.07 1.24 -1.94
C LEU A 122 1.95 0.22 -3.07
N LEU A 123 1.71 -1.03 -2.73
CA LEU A 123 1.51 -2.15 -3.64
C LEU A 123 0.05 -2.58 -3.59
N ASP A 124 -0.65 -2.32 -4.67
CA ASP A 124 -2.04 -2.74 -4.83
C ASP A 124 -2.25 -3.32 -6.22
N MET A 125 -3.05 -4.41 -6.31
CA MET A 125 -3.39 -5.12 -7.55
C MET A 125 -2.18 -5.48 -8.42
N VAL A 126 -1.09 -5.99 -7.81
CA VAL A 126 0.19 -6.29 -8.50
C VAL A 126 0.32 -7.74 -8.96
N GLY A 127 -0.74 -8.53 -8.89
CA GLY A 127 -0.75 -9.97 -9.23
C GLY A 127 -1.13 -10.30 -10.67
N GLU A 128 -1.19 -9.35 -11.59
CA GLU A 128 -1.56 -9.60 -12.98
C GLU A 128 -0.46 -10.30 -13.77
N HIS A 129 -0.87 -11.26 -14.64
CA HIS A 129 0.07 -11.99 -15.51
C HIS A 129 0.87 -11.07 -16.44
N ASN A 130 0.23 -10.05 -17.01
CA ASN A 130 0.85 -9.04 -17.86
C ASN A 130 0.92 -7.69 -17.15
N LEU A 131 1.45 -7.68 -15.95
CA LEU A 131 1.51 -6.50 -15.09
C LEU A 131 2.14 -5.30 -15.81
N ARG A 132 1.45 -4.18 -15.77
CA ARG A 132 1.93 -2.90 -16.28
C ARG A 132 1.70 -1.81 -15.22
N ILE A 133 2.79 -1.24 -14.76
CA ILE A 133 2.81 -0.24 -13.69
C ILE A 133 3.11 1.12 -14.33
N PRO A 134 2.11 1.97 -14.60
CA PRO A 134 2.34 3.36 -14.99
C PRO A 134 2.70 4.21 -13.76
N MET A 135 3.22 5.44 -13.99
CA MET A 135 3.35 6.42 -12.91
C MET A 135 1.95 6.87 -12.49
N GLU A 136 1.54 6.50 -11.28
CA GLU A 136 0.24 6.89 -10.75
C GLU A 136 0.14 8.43 -10.66
N TYR A 137 -1.02 8.99 -11.02
CA TYR A 137 -1.21 10.44 -11.20
C TYR A 137 -0.94 11.26 -9.93
N HIS A 138 -1.48 10.84 -8.78
CA HIS A 138 -1.26 11.55 -7.51
C HIS A 138 0.18 11.45 -7.05
N SER A 139 0.82 10.30 -7.24
CA SER A 139 2.22 10.06 -6.90
C SER A 139 3.15 10.98 -7.70
N ILE A 140 3.00 11.04 -9.03
CA ILE A 140 3.84 11.91 -9.86
C ILE A 140 3.54 13.39 -9.64
N SER A 141 2.31 13.74 -9.28
CA SER A 141 1.91 15.12 -9.02
C SER A 141 2.42 15.65 -7.67
N ARG A 142 2.41 14.82 -6.63
CA ARG A 142 2.73 15.21 -5.24
C ARG A 142 4.17 14.90 -4.84
N ALA A 143 4.75 13.81 -5.38
CA ALA A 143 6.11 13.37 -5.08
C ALA A 143 6.90 13.05 -6.37
N PRO A 144 7.04 14.01 -7.31
CA PRO A 144 7.62 13.77 -8.63
C PRO A 144 9.07 13.25 -8.58
N GLY A 145 9.86 13.75 -7.64
CA GLY A 145 11.26 13.32 -7.46
C GLY A 145 11.35 11.85 -7.05
N PHE A 146 10.59 11.45 -6.04
CA PHE A 146 10.59 10.07 -5.55
C PHE A 146 10.00 9.11 -6.59
N THR A 147 8.87 9.45 -7.21
CA THR A 147 8.25 8.62 -8.25
C THR A 147 9.21 8.39 -9.42
N ARG A 148 9.85 9.45 -9.94
CA ARG A 148 10.82 9.32 -11.03
C ARG A 148 12.02 8.47 -10.63
N LEU A 149 12.50 8.57 -9.40
CA LEU A 149 13.61 7.76 -8.89
C LEU A 149 13.27 6.27 -8.95
N VAL A 150 12.08 5.87 -8.49
CA VAL A 150 11.60 4.48 -8.54
C VAL A 150 11.56 3.98 -9.99
N PHE A 151 10.96 4.74 -10.91
CA PHE A 151 10.87 4.36 -12.32
C PHE A 151 12.22 4.33 -13.03
N GLN A 152 13.12 5.27 -12.72
CA GLN A 152 14.48 5.27 -13.22
C GLN A 152 15.23 4.02 -12.76
N ARG A 153 15.07 3.63 -11.49
CA ARG A 153 15.70 2.41 -10.96
C ARG A 153 15.14 1.15 -11.62
N ALA A 154 13.83 1.07 -11.80
CA ALA A 154 13.19 -0.02 -12.52
C ALA A 154 13.71 -0.15 -13.97
N ASN A 155 13.89 0.97 -14.67
CA ASN A 155 14.44 1.00 -16.01
C ASN A 155 15.91 0.52 -16.04
N GLN A 156 16.74 0.96 -15.08
CA GLN A 156 18.13 0.49 -14.95
C GLN A 156 18.23 -1.02 -14.74
N LEU A 157 17.24 -1.59 -14.07
CA LEU A 157 17.13 -3.04 -13.82
C LEU A 157 16.40 -3.79 -14.96
N ALA A 158 16.07 -3.11 -16.05
CA ALA A 158 15.33 -3.65 -17.20
C ALA A 158 13.98 -4.33 -16.82
N LEU A 159 13.29 -3.79 -15.80
CA LEU A 159 11.99 -4.31 -15.34
C LEU A 159 10.88 -3.84 -16.29
N GLY A 160 10.48 -4.68 -17.24
CA GLY A 160 9.54 -4.34 -18.30
C GLY A 160 8.11 -4.05 -17.85
N ALA A 161 7.74 -4.39 -16.62
CA ALA A 161 6.43 -4.05 -16.05
C ALA A 161 6.27 -2.54 -15.82
N PHE A 162 7.35 -1.82 -15.50
CA PHE A 162 7.31 -0.38 -15.25
C PHE A 162 7.29 0.40 -16.57
N VAL A 163 6.20 1.13 -16.80
CA VAL A 163 6.02 1.93 -18.02
C VAL A 163 6.07 3.43 -17.70
N PRO A 164 6.97 4.21 -18.32
CA PRO A 164 7.21 5.61 -17.96
C PRO A 164 6.15 6.54 -18.57
N VAL A 165 4.88 6.22 -18.39
CA VAL A 165 3.73 7.05 -18.77
C VAL A 165 2.93 7.39 -17.53
N VAL A 166 2.26 8.54 -17.53
CA VAL A 166 1.37 8.92 -16.43
C VAL A 166 0.06 8.15 -16.59
N GLY A 167 -0.28 7.39 -15.56
CA GLY A 167 -1.52 6.63 -15.47
C GLY A 167 -2.70 7.49 -15.01
N LYS A 168 -3.85 6.84 -14.85
CA LYS A 168 -5.03 7.46 -14.24
C LYS A 168 -4.80 7.68 -12.73
N PRO A 169 -5.53 8.63 -12.11
CA PRO A 169 -5.55 8.71 -10.65
C PRO A 169 -6.17 7.44 -10.05
N VAL A 170 -5.54 6.94 -9.01
CA VAL A 170 -6.01 5.86 -8.15
C VAL A 170 -6.32 6.46 -6.79
N TYR A 171 -7.37 6.01 -6.14
CA TYR A 171 -7.84 6.55 -4.86
C TYR A 171 -7.78 5.44 -3.80
N ASP A 172 -6.56 5.12 -3.38
CA ASP A 172 -6.26 4.14 -2.32
C ASP A 172 -5.77 4.82 -1.04
#